data_0732543a4c7e2247173394431ca0d16b
#
_entry.id   0732543a4c7e2247173394431ca0d16b
#
_cell.length_a   1.000
_cell.length_b   1.000
_cell.length_c   1.000
_cell.angle_alpha   90.00
_cell.angle_beta   90.00
_cell.angle_gamma   90.00
#
_symmetry.space_group_name_H-M   'P 1'
#
loop_
_entity.id
_entity.type
_entity.pdbx_description
1 polymer ?
#
loop_
_entity_poly.entity_id
_entity_poly.type
_entity_poly.pdbx_seq_one_letter_code
_entity_poly.pdbx_strand_id
1 'polypeptide(L)'
;MEIKRNRYLSKLISFMWDGQVKVITGIRRCGKSYLLRNLFRNYLLEKGVPVDHILSFELDLTRDIRYRNPLELAGRVREIVEQQPEPFYLFVDEIQMSDEVPNPYNPEGKKITFYDALNDLKSLPNLDIYVTGSNSRMLSSD
;
A
#
# COMPACT_ATOMS: atom_id res chain seq x y z
N MET A 1 -22.84 4.13 -11.33
CA MET A 1 -21.50 4.55 -10.98
C MET A 1 -21.28 4.61 -9.50
N GLU A 2 -22.04 5.45 -8.83
CA GLU A 2 -21.89 5.59 -7.40
C GLU A 2 -22.19 4.29 -6.67
N ILE A 3 -23.18 3.56 -7.14
CA ILE A 3 -23.52 2.29 -6.51
C ILE A 3 -22.36 1.32 -6.58
N LYS A 4 -21.70 1.29 -7.72
CA LYS A 4 -20.58 0.38 -7.91
C LYS A 4 -19.41 0.75 -7.00
N ARG A 5 -19.13 2.03 -6.91
CA ARG A 5 -18.06 2.50 -6.01
C ARG A 5 -18.37 2.21 -4.57
N ASN A 6 -19.62 2.41 -4.17
CA ASN A 6 -20.02 2.12 -2.80
C ASN A 6 -19.88 0.66 -2.46
N ARG A 7 -20.14 -0.22 -3.43
CA ARG A 7 -19.98 -1.64 -3.21
C ARG A 7 -18.52 -2.00 -2.98
N TYR A 8 -17.62 -1.43 -3.77
CA TYR A 8 -16.19 -1.67 -3.56
C TYR A 8 -15.71 -1.08 -2.25
N LEU A 9 -16.22 0.07 -1.89
CA LEU A 9 -15.84 0.66 -0.61
C LEU A 9 -16.30 -0.20 0.55
N SER A 10 -17.53 -0.69 0.51
CA SER A 10 -18.03 -1.56 1.57
C SER A 10 -17.19 -2.82 1.70
N LYS A 11 -16.79 -3.37 0.57
CA LYS A 11 -15.96 -4.56 0.58
C LYS A 11 -14.60 -4.27 1.22
N LEU A 12 -14.01 -3.14 0.86
CA LEU A 12 -12.72 -2.75 1.40
C LEU A 12 -12.82 -2.57 2.92
N ILE A 13 -13.88 -1.92 3.37
CA ILE A 13 -14.11 -1.72 4.79
C ILE A 13 -14.22 -3.07 5.51
N SER A 14 -14.87 -4.03 4.90
CA SER A 14 -15.06 -5.33 5.54
C SER A 14 -13.76 -6.09 5.72
N PHE A 15 -12.72 -5.73 4.97
CA PHE A 15 -11.42 -6.40 5.09
C PHE A 15 -10.43 -5.64 5.98
N MET A 16 -10.86 -4.54 6.57
CA MET A 16 -9.95 -3.75 7.41
C MET A 16 -9.39 -4.61 8.52
N TRP A 17 -8.09 -4.46 8.74
CA TRP A 17 -7.38 -5.10 9.86
C TRP A 17 -7.50 -6.62 9.87
N ASP A 18 -7.59 -7.22 8.68
CA ASP A 18 -7.66 -8.69 8.58
C ASP A 18 -6.28 -9.35 8.55
N GLY A 19 -5.21 -8.58 8.69
CA GLY A 19 -3.86 -9.12 8.71
C GLY A 19 -3.27 -9.37 7.34
N GLN A 20 -3.98 -9.02 6.29
CA GLN A 20 -3.52 -9.24 4.93
C GLN A 20 -3.30 -7.92 4.21
N VAL A 21 -2.45 -7.94 3.19
CA VAL A 21 -2.32 -6.80 2.28
C VAL A 21 -3.51 -6.82 1.35
N LYS A 22 -4.25 -5.71 1.30
CA LYS A 22 -5.38 -5.60 0.38
C LYS A 22 -4.90 -5.11 -0.96
N VAL A 23 -5.16 -5.88 -2.02
CA VAL A 23 -4.70 -5.56 -3.36
C VAL A 23 -5.89 -5.22 -4.23
N ILE A 24 -5.89 -4.01 -4.77
CA ILE A 24 -6.97 -3.52 -5.62
C ILE A 24 -6.48 -3.50 -7.06
N THR A 25 -7.04 -4.37 -7.87
CA THR A 25 -6.63 -4.50 -9.27
C THR A 25 -7.85 -4.51 -10.17
N GLY A 26 -7.61 -4.58 -11.46
CA GLY A 26 -8.65 -4.80 -12.44
C GLY A 26 -9.35 -3.57 -12.93
N ILE A 27 -9.53 -2.58 -12.10
CA ILE A 27 -10.17 -1.35 -12.50
C ILE A 27 -9.10 -0.40 -12.98
N ARG A 28 -9.29 0.10 -14.18
CA ARG A 28 -8.28 0.92 -14.79
C ARG A 28 -8.36 2.35 -14.31
N ARG A 29 -7.24 2.99 -14.33
CA ARG A 29 -7.13 4.43 -14.17
C ARG A 29 -7.70 4.90 -12.87
N CYS A 30 -8.61 5.86 -12.99
CA CYS A 30 -9.08 6.60 -11.83
C CYS A 30 -9.93 5.74 -10.89
N GLY A 31 -10.41 4.60 -11.35
CA GLY A 31 -11.26 3.77 -10.48
C GLY A 31 -10.56 3.32 -9.21
N LYS A 32 -9.38 2.73 -9.35
CA LYS A 32 -8.64 2.22 -8.21
C LYS A 32 -8.15 3.34 -7.31
N SER A 33 -7.54 4.34 -7.91
CA SER A 33 -6.98 5.45 -7.15
C SER A 33 -8.07 6.24 -6.46
N TYR A 34 -9.18 6.46 -7.15
CA TYR A 34 -10.27 7.21 -6.56
C TYR A 34 -10.84 6.47 -5.35
N LEU A 35 -11.02 5.16 -5.48
CA LEU A 35 -11.52 4.36 -4.36
C LEU A 35 -10.62 4.51 -3.15
N LEU A 36 -9.33 4.36 -3.33
CA LEU A 36 -8.41 4.35 -2.21
C LEU A 36 -8.16 5.76 -1.67
N ARG A 37 -7.79 6.70 -2.54
CA ARG A 37 -7.34 8.01 -2.08
C ARG A 37 -8.47 8.97 -1.76
N ASN A 38 -9.68 8.68 -2.25
CA ASN A 38 -10.81 9.56 -1.98
C ASN A 38 -11.84 8.87 -1.09
N LEU A 39 -12.46 7.81 -1.58
CA LEU A 39 -13.57 7.23 -0.83
C LEU A 39 -13.12 6.59 0.47
N PHE A 40 -12.09 5.76 0.42
CA PHE A 40 -11.66 5.08 1.64
C PHE A 40 -10.96 6.05 2.59
N ARG A 41 -10.15 6.92 2.05
CA ARG A 41 -9.48 7.93 2.88
C ARG A 41 -10.51 8.79 3.62
N ASN A 42 -11.53 9.25 2.90
CA ASN A 42 -12.57 10.07 3.52
C ASN A 42 -13.33 9.29 4.58
N TYR A 43 -13.58 8.02 4.32
CA TYR A 43 -14.22 7.16 5.31
C TYR A 43 -13.39 7.12 6.60
N LEU A 44 -12.08 6.93 6.47
CA LEU A 44 -11.20 6.88 7.63
C LEU A 44 -11.18 8.19 8.39
N LEU A 45 -11.11 9.30 7.65
CA LEU A 45 -11.11 10.61 8.30
C LEU A 45 -12.40 10.85 9.06
N GLU A 46 -13.52 10.43 8.51
CA GLU A 46 -14.80 10.58 9.18
C GLU A 46 -14.90 9.73 10.44
N LYS A 47 -14.16 8.64 10.48
CA LYS A 47 -14.11 7.79 11.65
C LYS A 47 -13.11 8.27 12.70
N GLY A 48 -12.46 9.39 12.46
CA GLY A 48 -11.55 9.98 13.43
C GLY A 48 -10.10 9.61 13.27
N VAL A 49 -9.72 8.96 12.18
CA VAL A 49 -8.32 8.65 11.94
C VAL A 49 -7.58 9.94 11.65
N PRO A 50 -6.50 10.25 12.36
CA PRO A 50 -5.74 11.46 12.07
C PRO A 50 -5.14 11.40 10.67
N VAL A 51 -5.08 12.56 10.01
CA VAL A 51 -4.62 12.59 8.64
C VAL A 51 -3.17 12.10 8.51
N ASP A 52 -2.35 12.34 9.51
CA ASP A 52 -0.95 11.89 9.46
C ASP A 52 -0.80 10.41 9.81
N HIS A 53 -1.88 9.71 10.09
CA HIS A 53 -1.86 8.27 10.25
C HIS A 53 -2.28 7.54 8.98
N ILE A 54 -2.49 8.28 7.90
CA ILE A 54 -2.76 7.71 6.58
C ILE A 54 -1.57 8.03 5.69
N LEU A 55 -0.71 7.04 5.48
CA LEU A 55 0.52 7.22 4.71
C LEU A 55 0.23 6.84 3.26
N SER A 56 0.51 7.75 2.35
CA SER A 56 0.19 7.56 0.93
C SER A 56 1.43 7.72 0.07
N PHE A 57 1.64 6.75 -0.80
CA PHE A 57 2.74 6.78 -1.77
C PHE A 57 2.18 6.48 -3.15
N GLU A 58 2.50 7.33 -4.12
CA GLU A 58 2.03 7.18 -5.49
C GLU A 58 3.24 6.92 -6.37
N LEU A 59 3.50 5.67 -6.67
CA LEU A 59 4.76 5.28 -7.27
C LEU A 59 4.90 5.70 -8.73
N ASP A 60 3.80 6.11 -9.36
CA ASP A 60 3.87 6.63 -10.73
C ASP A 60 4.25 8.12 -10.78
N LEU A 61 4.35 8.77 -9.61
CA LEU A 61 4.73 10.18 -9.56
C LEU A 61 6.19 10.33 -9.19
N THR A 62 6.85 11.27 -9.84
CA THR A 62 8.28 11.46 -9.60
C THR A 62 8.59 11.93 -8.18
N ARG A 63 7.63 12.58 -7.52
CA ARG A 63 7.87 13.00 -6.13
C ARG A 63 8.10 11.82 -5.22
N ASP A 64 7.57 10.64 -5.58
CA ASP A 64 7.71 9.42 -4.79
C ASP A 64 8.63 8.41 -5.45
N ILE A 65 9.45 8.86 -6.39
CA ILE A 65 10.30 7.95 -7.15
C ILE A 65 11.27 7.18 -6.26
N ARG A 66 11.68 7.80 -5.16
CA ARG A 66 12.56 7.16 -4.20
C ARG A 66 11.94 5.88 -3.65
N TYR A 67 10.63 5.90 -3.48
CA TYR A 67 9.93 4.79 -2.84
C TYR A 67 9.56 3.68 -3.80
N ARG A 68 9.96 3.78 -5.07
CA ARG A 68 9.96 2.63 -5.96
C ARG A 68 10.96 1.59 -5.50
N ASN A 69 11.93 2.01 -4.71
CA ASN A 69 12.90 1.12 -4.09
C ASN A 69 12.23 0.50 -2.86
N PRO A 70 12.04 -0.82 -2.84
CA PRO A 70 11.32 -1.45 -1.73
C PRO A 70 11.99 -1.27 -0.38
N LEU A 71 13.31 -1.19 -0.36
CA LEU A 71 14.01 -0.98 0.91
C LEU A 71 13.75 0.42 1.46
N GLU A 72 13.68 1.41 0.55
CA GLU A 72 13.41 2.78 0.99
C GLU A 72 11.97 2.91 1.50
N LEU A 73 11.03 2.30 0.81
CA LEU A 73 9.65 2.36 1.25
C LEU A 73 9.48 1.69 2.61
N ALA A 74 9.99 0.48 2.74
CA ALA A 74 9.83 -0.25 3.99
C ALA A 74 10.49 0.48 5.15
N GLY A 75 11.68 1.02 4.93
CA GLY A 75 12.38 1.75 5.97
C GLY A 75 11.63 2.97 6.44
N ARG A 76 11.10 3.74 5.48
CA ARG A 76 10.36 4.96 5.83
C ARG A 76 9.08 4.64 6.59
N VAL A 77 8.32 3.67 6.11
CA VAL A 77 7.07 3.32 6.76
C VAL A 77 7.32 2.78 8.16
N ARG A 78 8.30 1.90 8.30
CA ARG A 78 8.64 1.34 9.60
C ARG A 78 9.07 2.43 10.56
N GLU A 79 9.86 3.37 10.08
CA GLU A 79 10.32 4.47 10.92
C GLU A 79 9.16 5.26 11.51
N ILE A 80 8.13 5.50 10.70
CA ILE A 80 6.97 6.26 11.15
C ILE A 80 6.10 5.44 12.09
N VAL A 81 5.82 4.20 11.71
CA VAL A 81 4.81 3.39 12.37
C VAL A 81 5.29 2.87 13.72
N GLU A 82 6.58 2.60 13.83
CA GLU A 82 7.10 2.04 15.07
C GLU A 82 7.22 3.05 16.20
N GLN A 83 7.02 4.32 15.92
CA GLN A 83 7.20 5.34 16.96
C GLN A 83 6.04 5.42 17.94
N GLN A 84 4.90 4.83 17.59
CA GLN A 84 3.74 4.88 18.46
C GLN A 84 2.83 3.70 18.20
N PRO A 85 2.01 3.33 19.18
CA PRO A 85 1.16 2.14 19.03
C PRO A 85 -0.15 2.39 18.30
N GLU A 86 -0.50 3.63 18.02
CA GLU A 86 -1.76 3.94 17.37
C GLU A 86 -1.81 3.37 15.95
N PRO A 87 -3.01 3.10 15.44
CA PRO A 87 -3.12 2.50 14.10
C PRO A 87 -2.75 3.44 12.97
N PHE A 88 -2.07 2.88 11.99
CA PHE A 88 -1.72 3.57 10.76
C PHE A 88 -2.26 2.81 9.57
N TYR A 89 -2.50 3.53 8.49
CA TYR A 89 -2.97 2.96 7.23
C TYR A 89 -1.97 3.32 6.15
N LEU A 90 -1.57 2.34 5.37
CA LEU A 90 -0.62 2.56 4.28
C LEU A 90 -1.30 2.34 2.95
N PHE A 91 -1.24 3.34 2.09
CA PHE A 91 -1.77 3.28 0.73
C PHE A 91 -0.59 3.38 -0.23
N VAL A 92 -0.42 2.38 -1.10
CA VAL A 92 0.61 2.44 -2.13
C VAL A 92 -0.04 2.24 -3.47
N ASP A 93 0.03 3.29 -4.31
CA ASP A 93 -0.65 3.31 -5.60
C ASP A 93 0.32 2.92 -6.70
N GLU A 94 -0.16 2.13 -7.67
CA GLU A 94 0.58 1.76 -8.87
C GLU A 94 1.86 0.98 -8.55
N ILE A 95 1.70 -0.12 -7.83
CA ILE A 95 2.86 -0.88 -7.36
C ILE A 95 3.63 -1.54 -8.49
N GLN A 96 3.07 -1.63 -9.71
CA GLN A 96 3.83 -2.16 -10.83
C GLN A 96 5.00 -1.26 -11.20
N MET A 97 5.01 -0.02 -10.69
CA MET A 97 6.11 0.90 -10.93
C MET A 97 7.29 0.66 -9.99
N SER A 98 7.16 -0.25 -9.04
CA SER A 98 8.25 -0.50 -8.10
C SER A 98 9.42 -1.20 -8.78
N ASP A 99 10.60 -1.08 -8.19
CA ASP A 99 11.83 -1.67 -8.69
C ASP A 99 12.21 -2.89 -7.88
N GLU A 100 13.01 -3.76 -8.49
CA GLU A 100 13.75 -4.78 -7.76
C GLU A 100 15.15 -4.25 -7.53
N VAL A 101 15.69 -4.47 -6.36
CA VAL A 101 17.01 -3.93 -6.01
C VAL A 101 17.88 -5.04 -5.45
N PRO A 102 19.23 -4.87 -5.55
CA PRO A 102 20.12 -5.88 -4.99
C PRO A 102 20.00 -5.98 -3.48
N ASN A 103 20.18 -7.18 -2.99
CA ASN A 103 20.26 -7.39 -1.55
C ASN A 103 21.63 -6.91 -1.08
N PRO A 104 21.71 -5.91 -0.21
CA PRO A 104 23.01 -5.37 0.19
C PRO A 104 23.89 -6.38 0.92
N TYR A 105 23.30 -7.43 1.45
CA TYR A 105 24.07 -8.46 2.14
C TYR A 105 24.41 -9.64 1.27
N ASN A 106 23.85 -9.71 0.08
CA ASN A 106 24.13 -10.77 -0.88
C ASN A 106 23.82 -10.28 -2.27
N PRO A 107 24.66 -9.37 -2.82
CA PRO A 107 24.34 -8.72 -4.10
C PRO A 107 24.24 -9.69 -5.27
N GLU A 108 24.89 -10.85 -5.18
CA GLU A 108 24.84 -11.82 -6.27
C GLU A 108 23.63 -12.73 -6.16
N GLY A 109 22.90 -12.64 -5.07
CA GLY A 109 21.79 -13.52 -4.86
C GLY A 109 20.49 -12.92 -5.33
N LYS A 110 19.42 -13.40 -4.73
CA LYS A 110 18.08 -12.98 -5.11
C LYS A 110 17.86 -11.51 -4.79
N LYS A 111 17.23 -10.81 -5.70
CA LYS A 111 16.94 -9.39 -5.50
C LYS A 111 15.79 -9.19 -4.53
N ILE A 112 15.76 -8.02 -3.93
CA ILE A 112 14.68 -7.61 -3.04
C ILE A 112 13.56 -7.02 -3.88
N THR A 113 12.35 -7.48 -3.65
CA THR A 113 11.19 -7.05 -4.41
C THR A 113 10.23 -6.28 -3.52
N PHE A 114 9.25 -5.66 -4.15
CA PHE A 114 8.20 -4.98 -3.41
C PHE A 114 7.41 -5.96 -2.55
N TYR A 115 7.28 -7.18 -3.01
CA TYR A 115 6.63 -8.23 -2.24
C TYR A 115 7.35 -8.45 -0.91
N ASP A 116 8.68 -8.44 -0.94
CA ASP A 116 9.46 -8.58 0.28
C ASP A 116 9.19 -7.43 1.24
N ALA A 117 9.09 -6.22 0.71
CA ALA A 117 8.81 -5.05 1.54
C ALA A 117 7.44 -5.17 2.20
N LEU A 118 6.43 -5.58 1.43
CA LEU A 118 5.09 -5.71 1.99
C LEU A 118 5.04 -6.81 3.05
N ASN A 119 5.76 -7.89 2.82
CA ASN A 119 5.82 -8.97 3.79
C ASN A 119 6.42 -8.51 5.10
N ASP A 120 7.47 -7.70 5.01
CA ASP A 120 8.08 -7.15 6.20
C ASP A 120 7.12 -6.21 6.94
N LEU A 121 6.49 -5.30 6.20
CA LEU A 121 5.59 -4.33 6.82
C LEU A 121 4.33 -4.97 7.39
N LYS A 122 3.91 -6.07 6.80
CA LYS A 122 2.74 -6.79 7.28
C LYS A 122 2.92 -7.30 8.70
N SER A 123 4.15 -7.43 9.14
CA SER A 123 4.42 -7.90 10.50
C SER A 123 4.16 -6.82 11.57
N LEU A 124 3.99 -5.58 11.17
CA LEU A 124 3.73 -4.50 12.13
C LEU A 124 2.27 -4.58 12.60
N PRO A 125 2.03 -4.71 13.90
CA PRO A 125 0.66 -4.93 14.37
C PRO A 125 -0.26 -3.72 14.24
N ASN A 126 0.31 -2.53 14.13
CA ASN A 126 -0.49 -1.31 14.03
C ASN A 126 -0.47 -0.71 12.63
N LEU A 127 -0.31 -1.54 11.60
CA LEU A 127 -0.31 -1.07 10.22
C LEU A 127 -1.24 -1.91 9.38
N ASP A 128 -2.12 -1.24 8.64
CA ASP A 128 -3.02 -1.90 7.71
C ASP A 128 -2.67 -1.42 6.31
N ILE A 129 -2.49 -2.34 5.36
CA ILE A 129 -1.86 -2.05 4.08
C ILE A 129 -2.81 -2.25 2.92
N TYR A 130 -2.88 -1.26 2.03
CA TYR A 130 -3.72 -1.25 0.84
C TYR A 130 -2.88 -0.82 -0.35
N VAL A 131 -2.88 -1.63 -1.41
CA VAL A 131 -2.09 -1.32 -2.59
C VAL A 131 -2.95 -1.43 -3.84
N THR A 132 -2.57 -0.68 -4.88
CA THR A 132 -3.22 -0.78 -6.17
C THR A 132 -2.20 -1.12 -7.23
N GLY A 133 -2.66 -1.76 -8.29
CA GLY A 133 -1.83 -2.05 -9.44
C GLY A 133 -2.68 -2.37 -10.63
N SER A 134 -2.17 -2.07 -11.81
CA SER A 134 -2.90 -2.33 -13.04
C SER A 134 -2.59 -3.70 -13.62
N ASN A 135 -1.66 -4.42 -13.02
CA ASN A 135 -1.27 -5.75 -13.48
C ASN A 135 -1.36 -6.72 -12.30
N SER A 136 -2.38 -7.57 -12.32
CA SER A 136 -2.62 -8.45 -11.19
C SER A 136 -1.50 -9.44 -10.93
N ARG A 137 -0.62 -9.68 -11.92
CA ARG A 137 0.48 -10.60 -11.72
C ARG A 137 1.58 -10.07 -10.82
N MET A 138 1.52 -8.79 -10.52
CA MET A 138 2.56 -8.16 -9.72
C MET A 138 2.77 -8.82 -8.38
N LEU A 139 1.69 -9.11 -7.71
CA LEU A 139 1.76 -9.68 -6.36
C LEU A 139 1.37 -11.14 -6.34
N SER A 140 1.25 -11.75 -7.50
CA SER A 140 0.92 -13.15 -7.52
C SER A 140 2.16 -13.93 -7.09
N SER A 141 1.93 -15.00 -6.43
CA SER A 141 3.03 -15.80 -5.93
C SER A 141 3.67 -16.64 -6.99
N ASP A 142 3.10 -16.62 -8.11
CA ASP A 142 3.63 -17.47 -9.16
C ASP A 142 4.54 -16.80 -10.04
#